data_fb305316d2923aca8408979adcf0259c
#
_entry.id   fb305316d2923aca8408979adcf0259c
#
_cell.length_a   1.000
_cell.length_b   1.000
_cell.length_c   1.000
_cell.angle_alpha   90.00
_cell.angle_beta   90.00
_cell.angle_gamma   90.00
#
_symmetry.space_group_name_H-M   'P 1'
#
loop_
_entity.id
_entity.type
_entity.pdbx_description
1 polymer ?
#
loop_
_entity_poly.entity_id
_entity_poly.type
_entity_poly.pdbx_seq_one_letter_code
_entity_poly.pdbx_strand_id
1 'polypeptide(L)'
;RASSMGFSDTEVNIMSELVHLSAGSFDPLITNGPKVSEFLQDESDYLNTGFAILQLEYFSSANLEELQSQYGFKVLDYLGESTMLIRLSENTVQAFDELNEDSSVRWLGNMHPGWRVSSEILESQTLNNLMLIPSNDLSFGGFEKLVLDLTNYGADDAWCGIGACQVTL
;
A
#
# COMPACT_ATOMS: atom_id res chain seq x y z
N ARG A 1 1.05 0.07 -24.06
CA ARG A 1 2.49 -0.22 -23.97
C ARG A 1 2.76 -1.73 -23.95
N ALA A 2 1.99 -2.55 -23.18
CA ALA A 2 2.16 -4.01 -23.13
C ALA A 2 1.92 -4.68 -24.48
N SER A 3 0.89 -4.24 -25.24
CA SER A 3 0.63 -4.75 -26.61
C SER A 3 1.82 -4.52 -27.55
N SER A 4 2.58 -3.44 -27.39
CA SER A 4 3.79 -3.18 -28.19
C SER A 4 4.96 -4.11 -27.85
N MET A 5 4.89 -4.82 -26.73
CA MET A 5 5.88 -5.81 -26.30
C MET A 5 5.51 -7.25 -26.71
N GLY A 6 4.41 -7.44 -27.47
CA GLY A 6 3.99 -8.74 -27.98
C GLY A 6 3.10 -9.56 -27.05
N PHE A 7 2.55 -8.97 -26.02
CA PHE A 7 1.54 -9.62 -25.18
C PHE A 7 0.19 -9.68 -25.89
N SER A 8 -0.57 -10.75 -25.67
CA SER A 8 -1.95 -10.85 -26.12
C SER A 8 -2.87 -9.91 -25.31
N ASP A 9 -4.02 -9.54 -25.86
CA ASP A 9 -5.00 -8.70 -25.13
C ASP A 9 -5.45 -9.36 -23.81
N THR A 10 -5.50 -10.69 -23.77
CA THR A 10 -5.82 -11.43 -22.54
C THR A 10 -4.72 -11.29 -21.50
N GLU A 11 -3.44 -11.39 -21.88
CA GLU A 11 -2.31 -11.18 -20.97
C GLU A 11 -2.23 -9.74 -20.47
N VAL A 12 -2.53 -8.77 -21.33
CA VAL A 12 -2.61 -7.36 -20.94
C VAL A 12 -3.71 -7.15 -19.91
N ASN A 13 -4.90 -7.72 -20.12
CA ASN A 13 -6.01 -7.62 -19.16
C ASN A 13 -5.67 -8.28 -17.81
N ILE A 14 -5.07 -9.48 -17.82
CA ILE A 14 -4.64 -10.14 -16.59
C ILE A 14 -3.63 -9.28 -15.83
N MET A 15 -2.67 -8.67 -16.52
CA MET A 15 -1.68 -7.80 -15.89
C MET A 15 -2.28 -6.53 -15.29
N SER A 16 -3.35 -5.98 -15.89
CA SER A 16 -4.04 -4.79 -15.38
C SER A 16 -4.90 -5.06 -14.13
N GLU A 17 -5.23 -6.32 -13.87
CA GLU A 17 -6.03 -6.75 -12.72
C GLU A 17 -5.21 -7.06 -11.46
N LEU A 18 -3.89 -7.12 -11.61
CA LEU A 18 -3.01 -7.43 -10.49
C LEU A 18 -2.73 -6.21 -9.60
N VAL A 19 -2.75 -6.45 -8.30
CA VAL A 19 -2.18 -5.54 -7.29
C VAL A 19 -0.68 -5.83 -7.18
N HIS A 20 0.16 -4.81 -7.36
CA HIS A 20 1.61 -4.93 -7.29
C HIS A 20 2.14 -4.37 -5.98
N LEU A 21 2.71 -5.24 -5.13
CA LEU A 21 3.28 -4.89 -3.84
C LEU A 21 4.74 -5.35 -3.76
N SER A 22 5.51 -4.78 -2.83
CA SER A 22 6.87 -5.24 -2.55
C SER A 22 6.93 -6.71 -2.11
N ALA A 23 5.88 -7.21 -1.47
CA ALA A 23 5.75 -8.60 -1.04
C ALA A 23 5.31 -9.56 -2.16
N GLY A 24 4.93 -9.05 -3.34
CA GLY A 24 4.48 -9.84 -4.50
C GLY A 24 3.21 -9.28 -5.14
N SER A 25 2.87 -9.84 -6.30
CA SER A 25 1.67 -9.44 -7.05
C SER A 25 0.56 -10.48 -6.90
N PHE A 26 -0.69 -10.04 -6.84
CA PHE A 26 -1.85 -10.92 -6.71
C PHE A 26 -3.10 -10.30 -7.35
N ASP A 27 -4.03 -11.15 -7.75
CA ASP A 27 -5.40 -10.73 -8.09
C ASP A 27 -6.27 -10.90 -6.83
N PRO A 28 -6.84 -9.81 -6.28
CA PRO A 28 -7.59 -9.87 -5.03
C PRO A 28 -8.91 -10.64 -5.13
N LEU A 29 -9.44 -10.85 -6.33
CA LEU A 29 -10.62 -11.70 -6.54
C LEU A 29 -10.29 -13.20 -6.58
N ILE A 30 -9.00 -13.56 -6.71
CA ILE A 30 -8.54 -14.95 -6.76
C ILE A 30 -7.87 -15.37 -5.45
N THR A 31 -7.10 -14.48 -4.83
CA THR A 31 -6.32 -14.79 -3.63
C THR A 31 -6.40 -13.67 -2.60
N ASN A 32 -6.20 -14.00 -1.32
CA ASN A 32 -6.19 -13.03 -0.22
C ASN A 32 -4.88 -12.22 -0.10
N GLY A 33 -4.07 -12.17 -1.15
CA GLY A 33 -2.80 -11.45 -1.19
C GLY A 33 -1.57 -12.33 -0.96
N PRO A 34 -0.38 -11.71 -0.98
CA PRO A 34 0.88 -12.40 -0.73
C PRO A 34 0.91 -13.04 0.65
N LYS A 35 1.59 -14.20 0.76
CA LYS A 35 1.82 -14.82 2.05
C LYS A 35 2.68 -13.91 2.92
N VAL A 36 2.22 -13.69 4.13
CA VAL A 36 2.94 -12.92 5.15
C VAL A 36 3.66 -13.89 6.08
N SER A 37 4.89 -13.53 6.49
CA SER A 37 5.64 -14.28 7.50
C SER A 37 4.83 -14.44 8.79
N GLU A 38 4.95 -15.58 9.46
CA GLU A 38 4.29 -15.84 10.76
C GLU A 38 4.55 -14.75 11.79
N PHE A 39 5.72 -14.10 11.75
CA PHE A 39 6.06 -12.98 12.63
C PHE A 39 5.25 -11.70 12.37
N LEU A 40 4.62 -11.59 11.20
CA LEU A 40 3.86 -10.42 10.77
C LEU A 40 2.36 -10.72 10.64
N GLN A 41 1.93 -11.92 11.03
CA GLN A 41 0.54 -12.37 10.98
C GLN A 41 -0.27 -11.88 12.19
N ASP A 42 0.01 -10.70 12.71
CA ASP A 42 -0.82 -10.13 13.75
C ASP A 42 -2.24 -9.90 13.20
N GLU A 43 -3.22 -10.58 13.78
CA GLU A 43 -4.64 -10.47 13.44
C GLU A 43 -5.26 -9.16 13.95
N SER A 44 -4.45 -8.22 14.41
CA SER A 44 -4.96 -6.94 14.85
C SER A 44 -5.71 -6.24 13.71
N ASP A 45 -6.79 -5.61 14.07
CA ASP A 45 -7.72 -4.90 13.21
C ASP A 45 -7.00 -3.94 12.23
N TYR A 46 -6.78 -4.39 10.98
CA TYR A 46 -6.04 -3.65 9.96
C TYR A 46 -6.72 -2.33 9.56
N LEU A 47 -8.00 -2.16 9.84
CA LEU A 47 -8.69 -0.87 9.68
C LEU A 47 -8.03 0.20 10.56
N ASN A 48 -7.46 -0.18 11.70
CA ASN A 48 -6.73 0.73 12.56
C ASN A 48 -5.39 1.20 11.99
N THR A 49 -4.87 0.59 10.92
CA THR A 49 -3.65 1.08 10.26
C THR A 49 -3.89 2.37 9.48
N GLY A 50 -5.13 2.70 9.18
CA GLY A 50 -5.51 3.87 8.38
C GLY A 50 -5.15 3.75 6.90
N PHE A 51 -4.84 2.54 6.40
CA PHE A 51 -4.46 2.32 5.00
C PHE A 51 -5.27 1.19 4.38
N ALA A 52 -5.66 1.39 3.12
CA ALA A 52 -6.30 0.36 2.30
C ALA A 52 -5.76 0.39 0.87
N ILE A 53 -6.03 -0.67 0.14
CA ILE A 53 -5.80 -0.75 -1.30
C ILE A 53 -7.15 -0.67 -1.98
N LEU A 54 -7.31 0.31 -2.87
CA LEU A 54 -8.48 0.51 -3.71
C LEU A 54 -8.13 0.14 -5.14
N GLN A 55 -8.91 -0.75 -5.74
CA GLN A 55 -8.84 -1.10 -7.15
C GLN A 55 -10.15 -0.72 -7.84
N LEU A 56 -10.05 0.06 -8.89
CA LEU A 56 -11.19 0.45 -9.72
C LEU A 56 -11.40 -0.56 -10.85
N GLU A 57 -12.64 -0.71 -11.32
CA GLU A 57 -12.95 -1.50 -12.52
C GLU A 57 -12.20 -0.98 -13.75
N TYR A 58 -12.07 0.33 -13.85
CA TYR A 58 -11.21 1.02 -14.83
C TYR A 58 -10.79 2.38 -14.28
N PHE A 59 -9.59 2.80 -14.61
CA PHE A 59 -9.09 4.10 -14.15
C PHE A 59 -9.77 5.25 -14.88
N SER A 60 -10.33 6.17 -14.10
CA SER A 60 -10.84 7.46 -14.56
C SER A 60 -10.56 8.49 -13.46
N SER A 61 -9.87 9.58 -13.82
CA SER A 61 -9.56 10.65 -12.85
C SER A 61 -10.84 11.32 -12.32
N ALA A 62 -11.85 11.51 -13.17
CA ALA A 62 -13.13 12.10 -12.76
C ALA A 62 -13.86 11.20 -11.75
N ASN A 63 -13.88 9.90 -11.99
CA ASN A 63 -14.48 8.93 -11.09
C ASN A 63 -13.72 8.86 -9.75
N LEU A 64 -12.40 8.87 -9.79
CA LEU A 64 -11.57 8.89 -8.60
C LEU A 64 -11.80 10.15 -7.75
N GLU A 65 -11.92 11.32 -8.38
CA GLU A 65 -12.23 12.58 -7.70
C GLU A 65 -13.62 12.55 -7.06
N GLU A 66 -14.61 11.96 -7.73
CA GLU A 66 -15.96 11.76 -7.19
C GLU A 66 -15.95 10.87 -5.96
N LEU A 67 -15.30 9.70 -6.02
CA LEU A 67 -15.14 8.79 -4.89
C LEU A 67 -14.39 9.45 -3.72
N GLN A 68 -13.30 10.19 -4.00
CA GLN A 68 -12.57 10.91 -2.97
C GLN A 68 -13.45 11.99 -2.28
N SER A 69 -14.25 12.70 -3.06
CA SER A 69 -15.16 13.72 -2.54
C SER A 69 -16.27 13.11 -1.68
N GLN A 70 -16.79 11.95 -2.09
CA GLN A 70 -17.88 11.26 -1.41
C GLN A 70 -17.43 10.58 -0.12
N TYR A 71 -16.32 9.85 -0.17
CA TYR A 71 -15.87 8.98 0.92
C TYR A 71 -14.72 9.56 1.75
N GLY A 72 -14.05 10.61 1.27
CA GLY A 72 -13.05 11.38 2.03
C GLY A 72 -11.68 10.70 2.17
N PHE A 73 -11.36 9.68 1.39
CA PHE A 73 -10.02 9.07 1.39
C PHE A 73 -9.00 9.92 0.61
N LYS A 74 -7.72 9.66 0.86
CA LYS A 74 -6.62 10.30 0.14
C LYS A 74 -5.79 9.25 -0.58
N VAL A 75 -5.54 9.45 -1.89
CA VAL A 75 -4.60 8.62 -2.64
C VAL A 75 -3.18 8.97 -2.22
N LEU A 76 -2.39 7.95 -1.87
CA LEU A 76 -1.00 8.08 -1.47
C LEU A 76 -0.03 7.65 -2.57
N ASP A 77 -0.36 6.54 -3.26
CA ASP A 77 0.48 5.96 -4.29
C ASP A 77 -0.34 5.11 -5.26
N TYR A 78 0.24 4.80 -6.42
CA TYR A 78 -0.34 3.93 -7.43
C TYR A 78 0.40 2.58 -7.43
N LEU A 79 -0.34 1.50 -7.22
CA LEU A 79 0.15 0.13 -7.14
C LEU A 79 -0.10 -0.67 -8.44
N GLY A 80 -0.67 -0.04 -9.44
CA GLY A 80 -1.05 -0.59 -10.73
C GLY A 80 -1.80 0.43 -11.57
N GLU A 81 -2.31 0.02 -12.75
CA GLU A 81 -3.00 0.94 -13.66
C GLU A 81 -4.29 1.52 -13.06
N SER A 82 -5.06 0.70 -12.32
CA SER A 82 -6.30 1.09 -11.66
C SER A 82 -6.30 0.80 -10.16
N THR A 83 -5.11 0.58 -9.57
CA THR A 83 -4.95 0.20 -8.18
C THR A 83 -4.15 1.25 -7.42
N MET A 84 -4.64 1.64 -6.26
CA MET A 84 -4.08 2.72 -5.45
C MET A 84 -3.95 2.31 -3.98
N LEU A 85 -2.88 2.77 -3.35
CA LEU A 85 -2.77 2.84 -1.90
C LEU A 85 -3.51 4.09 -1.43
N ILE A 86 -4.46 3.94 -0.53
CA ILE A 86 -5.24 5.05 0.02
C ILE A 86 -5.06 5.15 1.53
N ARG A 87 -5.15 6.39 2.03
CA ARG A 87 -5.31 6.67 3.46
C ARG A 87 -6.79 6.83 3.77
N LEU A 88 -7.23 6.08 4.76
CA LEU A 88 -8.60 6.15 5.26
C LEU A 88 -8.78 7.36 6.17
N SER A 89 -9.86 8.11 5.98
CA SER A 89 -10.38 9.07 6.94
C SER A 89 -11.43 8.39 7.85
N GLU A 90 -11.89 9.08 8.88
CA GLU A 90 -12.99 8.58 9.70
C GLU A 90 -14.25 8.31 8.87
N ASN A 91 -14.55 9.18 7.90
CA ASN A 91 -15.68 8.98 7.00
C ASN A 91 -15.50 7.73 6.13
N THR A 92 -14.29 7.52 5.60
CA THR A 92 -13.99 6.33 4.78
C THR A 92 -14.14 5.05 5.59
N VAL A 93 -13.68 5.04 6.84
CA VAL A 93 -13.82 3.87 7.74
C VAL A 93 -15.29 3.56 8.00
N GLN A 94 -16.13 4.58 8.24
CA GLN A 94 -17.56 4.41 8.46
C GLN A 94 -18.31 3.94 7.22
N ALA A 95 -17.88 4.36 6.03
CA ALA A 95 -18.49 4.03 4.75
C ALA A 95 -17.69 2.97 3.96
N PHE A 96 -16.89 2.15 4.65
CA PHE A 96 -15.97 1.21 3.98
C PHE A 96 -16.73 0.19 3.13
N ASP A 97 -17.80 -0.37 3.66
CA ASP A 97 -18.62 -1.33 2.95
C ASP A 97 -19.36 -0.68 1.76
N GLU A 98 -19.87 0.55 1.93
CA GLU A 98 -20.51 1.30 0.84
C GLU A 98 -19.51 1.61 -0.29
N LEU A 99 -18.28 2.00 0.05
CA LEU A 99 -17.23 2.22 -0.93
C LEU A 99 -16.87 0.92 -1.66
N ASN A 100 -16.80 -0.20 -0.95
CA ASN A 100 -16.51 -1.50 -1.56
C ASN A 100 -17.62 -2.02 -2.47
N GLU A 101 -18.86 -1.61 -2.23
CA GLU A 101 -20.03 -1.96 -3.06
C GLU A 101 -20.28 -0.99 -4.22
N ASP A 102 -19.51 0.10 -4.32
CA ASP A 102 -19.64 1.05 -5.43
C ASP A 102 -19.32 0.37 -6.77
N SER A 103 -20.15 0.61 -7.76
CA SER A 103 -20.07 -0.05 -9.08
C SER A 103 -18.79 0.25 -9.86
N SER A 104 -18.06 1.28 -9.49
CA SER A 104 -16.78 1.65 -10.08
C SER A 104 -15.58 1.00 -9.38
N VAL A 105 -15.82 0.40 -8.22
CA VAL A 105 -14.80 -0.29 -7.40
C VAL A 105 -14.81 -1.77 -7.73
N ARG A 106 -13.69 -2.29 -8.18
CA ARG A 106 -13.47 -3.72 -8.40
C ARG A 106 -13.19 -4.44 -7.09
N TRP A 107 -12.41 -3.80 -6.22
CA TRP A 107 -12.03 -4.35 -4.93
C TRP A 107 -11.50 -3.27 -3.99
N LEU A 108 -11.82 -3.41 -2.72
CA LEU A 108 -11.28 -2.61 -1.62
C LEU A 108 -10.85 -3.56 -0.50
N GLY A 109 -9.61 -3.45 -0.08
CA GLY A 109 -9.08 -4.29 0.99
C GLY A 109 -8.10 -3.56 1.88
N ASN A 110 -8.02 -3.99 3.15
CA ASN A 110 -7.09 -3.42 4.10
C ASN A 110 -5.64 -3.72 3.71
N MET A 111 -4.77 -2.74 3.84
CA MET A 111 -3.34 -2.91 3.60
C MET A 111 -2.71 -3.66 4.77
N HIS A 112 -2.39 -4.95 4.57
CA HIS A 112 -1.70 -5.72 5.59
C HIS A 112 -0.28 -5.15 5.85
N PRO A 113 0.11 -4.88 7.11
CA PRO A 113 1.44 -4.31 7.42
C PRO A 113 2.61 -5.09 6.82
N GLY A 114 2.53 -6.41 6.84
CA GLY A 114 3.55 -7.31 6.28
C GLY A 114 3.73 -7.18 4.75
N TRP A 115 2.74 -6.67 4.03
CA TRP A 115 2.85 -6.44 2.58
C TRP A 115 3.75 -5.24 2.22
N ARG A 116 4.12 -4.44 3.21
CA ARG A 116 5.05 -3.29 3.07
C ARG A 116 6.51 -3.69 3.24
N VAL A 117 6.76 -4.90 3.72
CA VAL A 117 8.11 -5.41 3.94
C VAL A 117 8.55 -6.17 2.70
N SER A 118 9.72 -5.80 2.14
CA SER A 118 10.25 -6.53 0.97
C SER A 118 10.63 -7.97 1.36
N SER A 119 10.47 -8.90 0.41
CA SER A 119 10.84 -10.30 0.61
C SER A 119 12.33 -10.46 0.95
N GLU A 120 13.19 -9.61 0.43
CA GLU A 120 14.63 -9.61 0.72
C GLU A 120 14.92 -9.37 2.20
N ILE A 121 14.15 -8.49 2.86
CA ILE A 121 14.27 -8.24 4.30
C ILE A 121 13.86 -9.49 5.09
N LEU A 122 12.77 -10.15 4.67
CA LEU A 122 12.24 -11.33 5.35
C LEU A 122 13.15 -12.56 5.21
N GLU A 123 13.94 -12.64 4.14
CA GLU A 123 14.88 -13.73 3.86
C GLU A 123 16.27 -13.47 4.48
N SER A 124 16.56 -12.25 4.89
CA SER A 124 17.86 -11.86 5.47
C SER A 124 18.04 -12.42 6.89
N GLN A 125 19.20 -13.00 7.13
CA GLN A 125 19.59 -13.47 8.48
C GLN A 125 20.12 -12.34 9.36
N THR A 126 20.63 -11.27 8.76
CA THR A 126 21.17 -10.08 9.44
C THR A 126 20.75 -8.83 8.67
N LEU A 127 20.29 -7.84 9.42
CA LEU A 127 19.90 -6.54 8.90
C LEU A 127 20.82 -5.49 9.55
N ASN A 128 21.67 -4.85 8.75
CA ASN A 128 22.54 -3.78 9.25
C ASN A 128 22.03 -2.40 8.82
N ASN A 129 21.39 -2.32 7.65
CA ASN A 129 20.84 -1.09 7.13
C ASN A 129 19.47 -1.35 6.51
N LEU A 130 18.50 -0.51 6.82
CA LEU A 130 17.16 -0.54 6.25
C LEU A 130 16.88 0.77 5.53
N MET A 131 16.12 0.67 4.45
CA MET A 131 15.51 1.84 3.82
C MET A 131 14.01 1.81 4.13
N LEU A 132 13.52 2.87 4.75
CA LEU A 132 12.09 3.10 4.98
C LEU A 132 11.59 4.15 3.99
N ILE A 133 10.49 3.87 3.32
CA ILE A 133 9.82 4.80 2.43
C ILE A 133 8.55 5.28 3.14
N PRO A 134 8.56 6.46 3.75
CA PRO A 134 7.39 7.02 4.41
C PRO A 134 6.30 7.35 3.39
N SER A 135 5.06 7.40 3.85
CA SER A 135 3.95 7.84 2.98
C SER A 135 4.14 9.31 2.56
N ASN A 136 3.69 9.65 1.34
CA ASN A 136 3.86 10.96 0.72
C ASN A 136 3.17 12.12 1.48
N ASP A 137 2.34 11.81 2.47
CA ASP A 137 1.63 12.78 3.29
C ASP A 137 2.24 12.98 4.68
N LEU A 138 3.41 12.39 4.94
CA LEU A 138 4.12 12.60 6.20
C LEU A 138 4.63 14.04 6.29
N SER A 139 4.23 14.75 7.35
CA SER A 139 4.68 16.12 7.60
C SER A 139 6.14 16.14 8.08
N PHE A 140 6.77 17.32 8.05
CA PHE A 140 8.12 17.51 8.59
C PHE A 140 8.23 17.07 10.05
N GLY A 141 7.28 17.47 10.92
CA GLY A 141 7.23 17.02 12.32
C GLY A 141 6.99 15.51 12.45
N GLY A 142 6.32 14.89 11.45
CA GLY A 142 6.18 13.43 11.36
C GLY A 142 7.51 12.74 11.08
N PHE A 143 8.38 13.32 10.25
CA PHE A 143 9.74 12.80 10.03
C PHE A 143 10.61 12.86 11.29
N GLU A 144 10.57 13.98 12.02
CA GLU A 144 11.31 14.11 13.29
C GLU A 144 10.84 13.08 14.32
N LYS A 145 9.52 12.88 14.43
CA LYS A 145 8.96 11.86 15.30
C LYS A 145 9.37 10.46 14.86
N LEU A 146 9.35 10.15 13.56
CA LEU A 146 9.77 8.85 13.02
C LEU A 146 11.23 8.53 13.39
N VAL A 147 12.15 9.48 13.21
CA VAL A 147 13.56 9.32 13.61
C VAL A 147 13.68 9.02 15.11
N LEU A 148 12.96 9.76 15.95
CA LEU A 148 12.94 9.56 17.39
C LEU A 148 12.40 8.17 17.76
N ASP A 149 11.29 7.76 17.13
CA ASP A 149 10.68 6.44 17.36
C ASP A 149 11.65 5.33 16.96
N LEU A 150 12.32 5.42 15.81
CA LEU A 150 13.31 4.45 15.36
C LEU A 150 14.48 4.31 16.33
N THR A 151 15.00 5.42 16.84
CA THR A 151 16.06 5.40 17.87
C THR A 151 15.58 4.73 19.16
N ASN A 152 14.34 5.01 19.58
CA ASN A 152 13.73 4.38 20.75
C ASN A 152 13.51 2.86 20.57
N TYR A 153 13.32 2.40 19.32
CA TYR A 153 13.22 0.97 18.97
C TYR A 153 14.58 0.29 18.78
N GLY A 154 15.68 1.00 18.98
CA GLY A 154 17.03 0.43 19.01
C GLY A 154 17.82 0.62 17.72
N ALA A 155 17.42 1.54 16.84
CA ALA A 155 18.29 1.92 15.72
C ALA A 155 19.53 2.65 16.27
N ASP A 156 20.71 2.26 15.79
CA ASP A 156 21.98 2.93 16.12
C ASP A 156 22.05 4.33 15.53
N ASP A 157 21.51 4.49 14.32
CA ASP A 157 21.38 5.78 13.62
C ASP A 157 20.15 5.77 12.69
N ALA A 158 19.52 6.92 12.54
CA ALA A 158 18.42 7.11 11.60
C ALA A 158 18.47 8.50 10.98
N TRP A 159 18.49 8.54 9.66
CA TRP A 159 18.50 9.78 8.89
C TRP A 159 17.41 9.77 7.82
N CYS A 160 16.63 10.83 7.73
CA CYS A 160 15.58 11.00 6.73
C CYS A 160 15.90 12.13 5.76
N GLY A 161 15.88 11.83 4.46
CA GLY A 161 15.95 12.77 3.36
C GLY A 161 14.61 12.90 2.63
N ILE A 162 14.65 13.45 1.41
CA ILE A 162 13.46 13.57 0.57
C ILE A 162 13.04 12.17 0.11
N GLY A 163 11.89 11.71 0.60
CA GLY A 163 11.23 10.47 0.15
C GLY A 163 11.72 9.18 0.78
N ALA A 164 12.79 9.18 1.59
CA ALA A 164 13.27 7.97 2.24
C ALA A 164 14.03 8.25 3.54
N CYS A 165 14.02 7.27 4.44
CA CYS A 165 14.87 7.25 5.64
C CYS A 165 15.82 6.07 5.58
N GLN A 166 17.10 6.31 5.86
CA GLN A 166 18.08 5.26 6.09
C GLN A 166 18.19 5.00 7.59
N VAL A 167 18.17 3.73 7.96
CA VAL A 167 18.23 3.27 9.36
C VAL A 167 19.37 2.28 9.49
N THR A 168 20.26 2.51 10.45
CA THR A 168 21.33 1.59 10.85
C THR A 168 20.88 0.85 12.11
N LEU A 169 21.02 -0.49 12.11
CA LEU A 169 20.63 -1.39 13.20
C LEU A 169 21.84 -2.00 13.83
#